data_9a8e500ebf1b9a5fa4fdf40694216149
#
_entry.id   9a8e500ebf1b9a5fa4fdf40694216149
#
_cell.length_a   1.000
_cell.length_b   1.000
_cell.length_c   1.000
_cell.angle_alpha   90.00
_cell.angle_beta   90.00
_cell.angle_gamma   90.00
#
_symmetry.space_group_name_H-M   'P 1'
#
loop_
_entity.id
_entity.type
_entity.pdbx_description
1 polymer ?
#
loop_
_entity_poly.entity_id
_entity_poly.type
_entity_poly.pdbx_seq_one_letter_code
_entity_poly.pdbx_strand_id
1 'polypeptide(L)'
;PKGGITKSFQYALQAFGVEEELNRLNRVIGPPLIDSFRDFYGFSEEQAKAAVEKYRERFSKVGIFENARYPGVIEMLRALKDKGRTVCLATSKPIVFARQILEAYDMAPYFDVTVGSELDGRRNYKNEVIDEVLRQLKHPPLDTVLMIGDRKQDILGAKQCGIAALGVRFGYAEPGELETAGADYL
;
A
#
# COMPACT_ATOMS: atom_id res chain seq x y z
N PRO A 1 -5.50 8.14 -0.73
CA PRO A 1 -5.21 8.00 0.70
C PRO A 1 -4.16 8.98 1.25
N LYS A 2 -3.65 9.92 0.41
CA LYS A 2 -2.54 10.81 0.77
C LYS A 2 -2.78 11.57 2.09
N GLY A 3 -3.92 12.26 2.21
CA GLY A 3 -4.21 13.09 3.37
C GLY A 3 -4.20 12.32 4.69
N GLY A 4 -4.86 11.17 4.73
CA GLY A 4 -4.91 10.34 5.92
C GLY A 4 -3.55 9.82 6.36
N ILE A 5 -2.70 9.42 5.40
CA ILE A 5 -1.35 8.92 5.68
C ILE A 5 -0.45 10.07 6.16
N THR A 6 -0.35 11.15 5.38
CA THR A 6 0.60 12.23 5.68
C THR A 6 0.26 12.97 6.97
N LYS A 7 -1.01 13.26 7.21
CA LYS A 7 -1.44 13.91 8.47
C LYS A 7 -1.25 13.00 9.69
N SER A 8 -1.46 11.69 9.55
CA SER A 8 -1.22 10.76 10.66
C SER A 8 0.28 10.56 10.93
N PHE A 9 1.10 10.60 9.87
CA PHE A 9 2.55 10.56 10.00
C PHE A 9 3.08 11.84 10.68
N GLN A 10 2.59 13.02 10.26
CA GLN A 10 2.92 14.30 10.90
C GLN A 10 2.53 14.30 12.37
N TYR A 11 1.32 13.84 12.70
CA TYR A 11 0.87 13.69 14.09
C TYR A 11 1.83 12.85 14.93
N ALA A 12 2.30 11.74 14.36
CA ALA A 12 3.29 10.89 15.02
C ALA A 12 4.63 11.62 15.23
N LEU A 13 5.15 12.29 14.18
CA LEU A 13 6.40 13.07 14.29
C LEU A 13 6.33 14.14 15.38
N GLN A 14 5.24 14.89 15.45
CA GLN A 14 5.02 15.94 16.44
C GLN A 14 5.07 15.40 17.88
N ALA A 15 4.60 14.18 18.11
CA ALA A 15 4.71 13.53 19.42
C ALA A 15 6.17 13.28 19.87
N PHE A 16 7.11 13.27 18.92
CA PHE A 16 8.55 13.14 19.15
C PHE A 16 9.30 14.47 18.96
N GLY A 17 8.59 15.61 18.90
CA GLY A 17 9.20 16.93 18.76
C GLY A 17 9.76 17.23 17.37
N VAL A 18 9.37 16.47 16.35
CA VAL A 18 9.78 16.69 14.96
C VAL A 18 8.68 17.40 14.19
N GLU A 19 9.00 18.59 13.67
CA GLU A 19 8.11 19.34 12.78
C GLU A 19 8.47 19.02 11.31
N GLU A 20 7.46 18.68 10.51
CA GLU A 20 7.65 18.42 9.08
C GLU A 20 6.42 18.91 8.30
N GLU A 21 6.67 19.45 7.10
CA GLU A 21 5.61 19.89 6.21
C GLU A 21 4.91 18.73 5.49
N LEU A 22 3.59 18.82 5.32
CA LEU A 22 2.79 17.75 4.70
C LEU A 22 3.23 17.41 3.26
N ASN A 23 3.73 18.38 2.50
CA ASN A 23 4.19 18.20 1.14
C ASN A 23 5.44 17.31 1.05
N ARG A 24 6.30 17.34 2.09
CA ARG A 24 7.51 16.51 2.18
C ARG A 24 7.21 15.07 2.59
N LEU A 25 6.03 14.81 3.13
CA LEU A 25 5.60 13.50 3.58
C LEU A 25 5.08 12.58 2.45
N ASN A 26 5.16 13.00 1.18
CA ASN A 26 4.81 12.11 0.07
C ASN A 26 5.70 10.86 0.03
N ARG A 27 6.96 10.99 0.41
CA ARG A 27 7.96 9.90 0.43
C ARG A 27 7.61 8.74 1.36
N VAL A 28 6.79 8.98 2.39
CA VAL A 28 6.39 7.92 3.32
C VAL A 28 5.19 7.11 2.83
N ILE A 29 4.63 7.44 1.66
CA ILE A 29 3.54 6.70 1.04
C ILE A 29 4.13 5.56 0.21
N GLY A 30 3.88 4.32 0.61
CA GLY A 30 4.37 3.10 -0.05
C GLY A 30 5.30 2.26 0.82
N PRO A 31 6.41 2.80 1.35
CA PRO A 31 7.26 2.05 2.26
C PRO A 31 6.54 1.64 3.56
N PRO A 32 7.03 0.59 4.26
CA PRO A 32 6.60 0.30 5.61
C PRO A 32 6.80 1.52 6.54
N LEU A 33 5.85 1.77 7.43
CA LEU A 33 5.91 2.94 8.33
C LEU A 33 7.16 2.93 9.21
N ILE A 34 7.52 1.77 9.74
CA ILE A 34 8.68 1.63 10.62
C ILE A 34 9.97 2.00 9.88
N ASP A 35 10.13 1.57 8.63
CA ASP A 35 11.28 1.91 7.80
C ASP A 35 11.29 3.43 7.52
N SER A 36 10.14 4.03 7.25
CA SER A 36 10.03 5.47 7.01
C SER A 36 10.46 6.31 8.21
N PHE A 37 10.11 5.92 9.43
CA PHE A 37 10.58 6.61 10.65
C PHE A 37 12.08 6.44 10.86
N ARG A 38 12.64 5.27 10.57
CA ARG A 38 14.08 5.01 10.70
C ARG A 38 14.89 5.71 9.63
N ASP A 39 14.52 5.49 8.37
CA ASP A 39 15.34 5.88 7.21
C ASP A 39 15.28 7.39 6.93
N PHE A 40 14.14 8.04 7.17
CA PHE A 40 13.95 9.45 6.87
C PHE A 40 14.13 10.37 8.08
N TYR A 41 14.00 9.83 9.31
CA TYR A 41 14.03 10.64 10.54
C TYR A 41 15.05 10.14 11.58
N GLY A 42 15.78 9.08 11.27
CA GLY A 42 16.84 8.56 12.13
C GLY A 42 16.35 7.98 13.45
N PHE A 43 15.09 7.57 13.54
CA PHE A 43 14.55 6.98 14.76
C PHE A 43 15.19 5.63 15.06
N SER A 44 15.46 5.36 16.35
CA SER A 44 15.82 4.03 16.79
C SER A 44 14.67 3.03 16.55
N GLU A 45 14.95 1.74 16.63
CA GLU A 45 13.92 0.70 16.50
C GLU A 45 12.77 0.89 17.48
N GLU A 46 13.07 1.25 18.72
CA GLU A 46 12.08 1.50 19.78
C GLU A 46 11.25 2.76 19.50
N GLN A 47 11.93 3.85 19.11
CA GLN A 47 11.26 5.09 18.74
C GLN A 47 10.35 4.89 17.51
N ALA A 48 10.82 4.15 16.50
CA ALA A 48 10.03 3.87 15.31
C ALA A 48 8.77 3.05 15.64
N LYS A 49 8.88 2.05 16.51
CA LYS A 49 7.71 1.29 16.99
C LYS A 49 6.71 2.20 17.72
N ALA A 50 7.18 3.02 18.64
CA ALA A 50 6.32 3.96 19.38
C ALA A 50 5.67 4.99 18.43
N ALA A 51 6.40 5.46 17.41
CA ALA A 51 5.87 6.38 16.41
C ALA A 51 4.79 5.72 15.52
N VAL A 52 4.96 4.44 15.18
CA VAL A 52 3.92 3.66 14.47
C VAL A 52 2.64 3.58 15.30
N GLU A 53 2.73 3.36 16.61
CA GLU A 53 1.53 3.36 17.48
C GLU A 53 0.88 4.74 17.52
N LYS A 54 1.66 5.82 17.62
CA LYS A 54 1.13 7.20 17.53
C LYS A 54 0.45 7.48 16.18
N TYR A 55 1.04 7.04 15.08
CA TYR A 55 0.41 7.09 13.75
C TYR A 55 -0.95 6.38 13.76
N ARG A 56 -1.02 5.17 14.31
CA ARG A 56 -2.24 4.35 14.37
C ARG A 56 -3.35 4.99 15.21
N GLU A 57 -3.01 5.70 16.29
CA GLU A 57 -3.98 6.42 17.13
C GLU A 57 -4.85 7.39 16.30
N ARG A 58 -4.24 8.16 15.40
CA ARG A 58 -4.96 9.08 14.54
C ARG A 58 -5.52 8.39 13.29
N PHE A 59 -4.71 7.53 12.67
CA PHE A 59 -5.09 6.90 11.41
C PHE A 59 -6.34 6.06 11.54
N SER A 60 -6.46 5.24 12.57
CA SER A 60 -7.60 4.36 12.78
C SER A 60 -8.93 5.09 13.02
N LYS A 61 -8.90 6.30 13.57
CA LYS A 61 -10.09 7.06 13.93
C LYS A 61 -10.49 8.09 12.87
N VAL A 62 -9.52 8.73 12.24
CA VAL A 62 -9.74 9.87 11.34
C VAL A 62 -9.09 9.62 9.99
N GLY A 63 -7.78 9.31 9.96
CA GLY A 63 -7.01 9.22 8.73
C GLY A 63 -7.53 8.16 7.76
N ILE A 64 -8.11 7.08 8.29
CA ILE A 64 -8.69 6.01 7.49
C ILE A 64 -9.83 6.50 6.58
N PHE A 65 -10.54 7.55 6.96
CA PHE A 65 -11.63 8.15 6.21
C PHE A 65 -11.20 9.38 5.39
N GLU A 66 -9.96 9.85 5.53
CA GLU A 66 -9.39 10.93 4.72
C GLU A 66 -8.85 10.37 3.38
N ASN A 67 -9.72 9.66 2.66
CA ASN A 67 -9.44 9.01 1.38
C ASN A 67 -10.45 9.45 0.31
N ALA A 68 -10.07 9.25 -0.95
CA ALA A 68 -10.99 9.33 -2.07
C ALA A 68 -10.66 8.22 -3.07
N ARG A 69 -11.69 7.72 -3.74
CA ARG A 69 -11.51 6.82 -4.89
C ARG A 69 -10.97 7.62 -6.08
N TYR A 70 -10.10 7.02 -6.86
CA TYR A 70 -9.80 7.55 -8.18
C TYR A 70 -11.03 7.43 -9.08
N PRO A 71 -11.29 8.42 -9.96
CA PRO A 71 -12.32 8.30 -10.97
C PRO A 71 -12.13 7.05 -11.83
N GLY A 72 -13.21 6.35 -12.17
CA GLY A 72 -13.19 5.18 -13.04
C GLY A 72 -12.77 3.86 -12.35
N VAL A 73 -12.37 3.87 -11.06
CA VAL A 73 -11.88 2.63 -10.40
C VAL A 73 -12.98 1.57 -10.26
N ILE A 74 -14.20 1.96 -9.95
CA ILE A 74 -15.32 1.02 -9.82
C ILE A 74 -15.68 0.42 -11.17
N GLU A 75 -15.73 1.24 -12.20
CA GLU A 75 -16.00 0.83 -13.58
C GLU A 75 -14.95 -0.15 -14.07
N MET A 76 -13.67 0.12 -13.78
CA MET A 76 -12.56 -0.78 -14.10
C MET A 76 -12.69 -2.12 -13.37
N LEU A 77 -12.94 -2.10 -12.06
CA LEU A 77 -13.09 -3.32 -11.25
C LEU A 77 -14.27 -4.17 -11.76
N ARG A 78 -15.40 -3.53 -12.06
CA ARG A 78 -16.57 -4.20 -12.65
C ARG A 78 -16.22 -4.84 -13.98
N ALA A 79 -15.58 -4.10 -14.89
CA ALA A 79 -15.19 -4.62 -16.20
C ALA A 79 -14.23 -5.82 -16.11
N LEU A 80 -13.34 -5.84 -15.13
CA LEU A 80 -12.46 -7.00 -14.87
C LEU A 80 -13.27 -8.21 -14.41
N LYS A 81 -14.21 -8.02 -13.49
CA LYS A 81 -15.10 -9.09 -13.01
C LYS A 81 -16.00 -9.62 -14.13
N ASP A 82 -16.58 -8.76 -14.95
CA ASP A 82 -17.43 -9.13 -16.09
C ASP A 82 -16.65 -9.95 -17.12
N LYS A 83 -15.33 -9.74 -17.23
CA LYS A 83 -14.42 -10.56 -18.06
C LYS A 83 -13.92 -11.82 -17.34
N GLY A 84 -14.48 -12.19 -16.20
CA GLY A 84 -14.09 -13.37 -15.45
C GLY A 84 -12.68 -13.31 -14.84
N ARG A 85 -12.12 -12.10 -14.65
CA ARG A 85 -10.81 -11.97 -14.03
C ARG A 85 -10.90 -12.13 -12.51
N THR A 86 -9.94 -12.84 -11.92
CA THR A 86 -9.73 -12.87 -10.49
C THR A 86 -9.03 -11.58 -10.09
N VAL A 87 -9.66 -10.82 -9.19
CA VAL A 87 -9.15 -9.52 -8.74
C VAL A 87 -8.73 -9.63 -7.28
N CYS A 88 -7.48 -9.25 -6.99
CA CYS A 88 -6.90 -9.36 -5.66
C CYS A 88 -6.39 -8.01 -5.17
N LEU A 89 -6.52 -7.74 -3.88
CA LEU A 89 -5.83 -6.65 -3.22
C LEU A 89 -4.57 -7.18 -2.53
N ALA A 90 -3.41 -6.62 -2.90
CA ALA A 90 -2.12 -6.85 -2.26
C ALA A 90 -1.58 -5.51 -1.74
N THR A 91 -1.73 -5.21 -0.46
CA THR A 91 -1.39 -3.91 0.11
C THR A 91 -0.45 -4.01 1.31
N SER A 92 0.52 -3.08 1.41
CA SER A 92 1.36 -2.93 2.61
C SER A 92 0.60 -2.29 3.79
N LYS A 93 -0.64 -1.84 3.58
CA LYS A 93 -1.51 -1.38 4.67
C LYS A 93 -1.96 -2.57 5.53
N PRO A 94 -2.08 -2.40 6.87
CA PRO A 94 -2.66 -3.43 7.71
C PRO A 94 -4.03 -3.86 7.22
N ILE A 95 -4.24 -5.18 7.12
CA ILE A 95 -5.44 -5.78 6.52
C ILE A 95 -6.73 -5.29 7.17
N VAL A 96 -6.73 -5.06 8.47
CA VAL A 96 -7.88 -4.54 9.22
C VAL A 96 -8.32 -3.15 8.72
N PHE A 97 -7.37 -2.29 8.37
CA PHE A 97 -7.66 -0.96 7.82
C PHE A 97 -8.01 -1.03 6.33
N ALA A 98 -7.36 -1.93 5.59
CA ALA A 98 -7.68 -2.12 4.18
C ALA A 98 -9.14 -2.55 3.98
N ARG A 99 -9.61 -3.51 4.77
CA ARG A 99 -11.01 -3.98 4.71
C ARG A 99 -12.01 -2.87 5.03
N GLN A 100 -11.78 -2.08 6.09
CA GLN A 100 -12.64 -0.95 6.42
C GLN A 100 -12.72 0.07 5.28
N ILE A 101 -11.62 0.34 4.59
CA ILE A 101 -11.60 1.24 3.42
C ILE A 101 -12.39 0.62 2.27
N LEU A 102 -12.19 -0.66 1.97
CA LEU A 102 -12.94 -1.33 0.90
C LEU A 102 -14.44 -1.29 1.15
N GLU A 103 -14.87 -1.52 2.38
CA GLU A 103 -16.28 -1.46 2.79
C GLU A 103 -16.83 -0.03 2.69
N ALA A 104 -16.13 0.96 3.28
CA ALA A 104 -16.55 2.36 3.30
C ALA A 104 -16.69 2.98 1.89
N TYR A 105 -16.02 2.42 0.91
CA TYR A 105 -16.05 2.90 -0.48
C TYR A 105 -16.71 1.94 -1.47
N ASP A 106 -17.48 0.96 -1.00
CA ASP A 106 -18.22 -0.02 -1.80
C ASP A 106 -17.33 -0.80 -2.79
N MET A 107 -16.08 -1.06 -2.41
CA MET A 107 -15.12 -1.77 -3.25
C MET A 107 -14.96 -3.25 -2.88
N ALA A 108 -15.33 -3.64 -1.66
CA ALA A 108 -15.12 -4.99 -1.14
C ALA A 108 -15.67 -6.11 -2.06
N PRO A 109 -16.86 -5.99 -2.68
CA PRO A 109 -17.42 -7.06 -3.52
C PRO A 109 -16.61 -7.38 -4.79
N TYR A 110 -15.69 -6.50 -5.19
CA TYR A 110 -14.90 -6.71 -6.41
C TYR A 110 -13.63 -7.55 -6.18
N PHE A 111 -13.22 -7.74 -4.93
CA PHE A 111 -11.98 -8.46 -4.61
C PHE A 111 -12.26 -9.90 -4.17
N ASP A 112 -11.71 -10.86 -4.91
CA ASP A 112 -11.79 -12.28 -4.59
C ASP A 112 -10.86 -12.65 -3.42
N VAL A 113 -9.69 -11.98 -3.36
CA VAL A 113 -8.70 -12.15 -2.31
C VAL A 113 -8.23 -10.78 -1.83
N THR A 114 -8.14 -10.60 -0.52
CA THR A 114 -7.65 -9.35 0.08
C THR A 114 -6.58 -9.68 1.11
N VAL A 115 -5.35 -9.27 0.82
CA VAL A 115 -4.19 -9.47 1.70
C VAL A 115 -3.53 -8.13 1.98
N GLY A 116 -3.17 -7.93 3.23
CA GLY A 116 -2.40 -6.79 3.71
C GLY A 116 -1.36 -7.20 4.75
N SER A 117 -0.61 -6.22 5.24
CA SER A 117 0.27 -6.46 6.38
C SER A 117 -0.53 -6.75 7.65
N GLU A 118 0.16 -7.27 8.67
CA GLU A 118 -0.43 -7.46 10.00
C GLU A 118 0.00 -6.35 10.96
N LEU A 119 -0.79 -6.11 12.00
CA LEU A 119 -0.45 -5.11 13.01
C LEU A 119 0.78 -5.50 13.84
N ASP A 120 1.08 -6.78 13.92
CA ASP A 120 2.24 -7.32 14.63
C ASP A 120 3.56 -7.27 13.84
N GLY A 121 3.53 -6.71 12.61
CA GLY A 121 4.69 -6.54 11.76
C GLY A 121 4.92 -7.67 10.76
N ARG A 122 4.10 -8.72 10.74
CA ARG A 122 4.17 -9.75 9.69
C ARG A 122 3.66 -9.18 8.35
N ARG A 123 4.24 -9.66 7.26
CA ARG A 123 3.91 -9.26 5.89
C ARG A 123 4.04 -7.75 5.65
N ASN A 124 5.10 -7.15 6.16
CA ASN A 124 5.35 -5.72 5.97
C ASN A 124 5.82 -5.38 4.55
N TYR A 125 6.48 -6.31 3.88
CA TYR A 125 7.04 -6.09 2.56
C TYR A 125 6.12 -6.61 1.46
N LYS A 126 6.19 -5.97 0.28
CA LYS A 126 5.24 -6.24 -0.81
C LYS A 126 5.33 -7.67 -1.35
N ASN A 127 6.52 -8.23 -1.46
CA ASN A 127 6.70 -9.62 -1.87
C ASN A 127 5.99 -10.61 -0.92
N GLU A 128 6.08 -10.41 0.40
CA GLU A 128 5.40 -11.25 1.38
C GLU A 128 3.88 -11.20 1.24
N VAL A 129 3.34 -10.01 0.92
CA VAL A 129 1.91 -9.83 0.65
C VAL A 129 1.50 -10.54 -0.64
N ILE A 130 2.30 -10.40 -1.71
CA ILE A 130 2.04 -11.06 -3.01
C ILE A 130 2.11 -12.57 -2.86
N ASP A 131 3.13 -13.10 -2.18
CA ASP A 131 3.27 -14.54 -1.92
C ASP A 131 2.05 -15.11 -1.20
N GLU A 132 1.52 -14.39 -0.21
CA GLU A 132 0.30 -14.81 0.48
C GLU A 132 -0.93 -14.78 -0.44
N VAL A 133 -1.05 -13.80 -1.35
CA VAL A 133 -2.10 -13.80 -2.38
C VAL A 133 -1.97 -15.02 -3.28
N LEU A 134 -0.76 -15.30 -3.79
CA LEU A 134 -0.49 -16.46 -4.64
C LEU A 134 -0.82 -17.77 -3.92
N ARG A 135 -0.48 -17.88 -2.64
CA ARG A 135 -0.81 -19.03 -1.80
C ARG A 135 -2.33 -19.24 -1.68
N GLN A 136 -3.09 -18.16 -1.44
CA GLN A 136 -4.56 -18.23 -1.33
C GLN A 136 -5.20 -18.59 -2.67
N LEU A 137 -4.61 -18.20 -3.78
CA LEU A 137 -5.01 -18.59 -5.13
C LEU A 137 -4.54 -20.01 -5.54
N LYS A 138 -3.91 -20.76 -4.62
CA LYS A 138 -3.37 -22.10 -4.85
C LYS A 138 -2.30 -22.13 -5.94
N HIS A 139 -1.44 -21.10 -5.96
CA HIS A 139 -0.28 -20.97 -6.85
C HIS A 139 -0.65 -21.09 -8.34
N PRO A 140 -1.36 -20.11 -8.92
CA PRO A 140 -1.66 -20.08 -10.35
C PRO A 140 -0.37 -19.97 -11.18
N PRO A 141 -0.38 -20.29 -12.49
CA PRO A 141 0.75 -20.03 -13.35
C PRO A 141 1.15 -18.56 -13.31
N LEU A 142 2.42 -18.28 -13.00
CA LEU A 142 2.90 -16.92 -12.71
C LEU A 142 2.80 -15.98 -13.92
N ASP A 143 2.88 -16.50 -15.12
CA ASP A 143 2.70 -15.78 -16.40
C ASP A 143 1.25 -15.30 -16.64
N THR A 144 0.30 -15.79 -15.84
CA THR A 144 -1.11 -15.33 -15.85
C THR A 144 -1.41 -14.27 -14.80
N VAL A 145 -0.43 -13.89 -13.98
CA VAL A 145 -0.59 -12.95 -12.86
C VAL A 145 0.09 -11.63 -13.18
N LEU A 146 -0.63 -10.54 -12.93
CA LEU A 146 -0.13 -9.18 -13.13
C LEU A 146 -0.30 -8.39 -11.83
N MET A 147 0.79 -7.87 -11.30
CA MET A 147 0.74 -6.85 -10.25
C MET A 147 0.51 -5.48 -10.87
N ILE A 148 -0.44 -4.71 -10.33
CA ILE A 148 -0.68 -3.33 -10.72
C ILE A 148 -0.40 -2.45 -9.51
N GLY A 149 0.52 -1.49 -9.64
CA GLY A 149 0.90 -0.63 -8.54
C GLY A 149 1.43 0.72 -8.96
N ASP A 150 1.56 1.62 -7.99
CA ASP A 150 1.95 3.01 -8.22
C ASP A 150 3.26 3.38 -7.52
N ARG A 151 3.97 2.41 -6.93
CA ARG A 151 5.26 2.63 -6.27
C ARG A 151 6.28 1.56 -6.66
N LYS A 152 7.56 1.90 -6.55
CA LYS A 152 8.66 0.95 -6.78
C LYS A 152 8.55 -0.32 -5.96
N GLN A 153 7.98 -0.25 -4.76
CA GLN A 153 7.79 -1.43 -3.91
C GLN A 153 6.86 -2.47 -4.57
N ASP A 154 5.85 -2.02 -5.31
CA ASP A 154 4.93 -2.89 -6.04
C ASP A 154 5.66 -3.63 -7.16
N ILE A 155 6.47 -2.88 -7.92
CA ILE A 155 7.25 -3.42 -9.04
C ILE A 155 8.32 -4.40 -8.55
N LEU A 156 9.10 -3.99 -7.54
CA LEU A 156 10.15 -4.83 -6.97
C LEU A 156 9.59 -6.09 -6.30
N GLY A 157 8.47 -5.96 -5.58
CA GLY A 157 7.79 -7.11 -4.96
C GLY A 157 7.28 -8.10 -6.00
N ALA A 158 6.68 -7.61 -7.09
CA ALA A 158 6.25 -8.46 -8.21
C ALA A 158 7.43 -9.24 -8.82
N LYS A 159 8.54 -8.56 -9.09
CA LYS A 159 9.75 -9.21 -9.62
C LYS A 159 10.32 -10.27 -8.68
N GLN A 160 10.35 -10.01 -7.38
CA GLN A 160 10.80 -11.00 -6.39
C GLN A 160 9.91 -12.25 -6.39
N CYS A 161 8.62 -12.10 -6.67
CA CYS A 161 7.66 -13.20 -6.79
C CYS A 161 7.59 -13.81 -8.20
N GLY A 162 8.36 -13.31 -9.18
CA GLY A 162 8.40 -13.82 -10.54
C GLY A 162 7.15 -13.53 -11.38
N ILE A 163 6.38 -12.51 -11.05
CA ILE A 163 5.19 -12.08 -11.78
C ILE A 163 5.41 -10.75 -12.51
N ALA A 164 4.67 -10.53 -13.60
CA ALA A 164 4.72 -9.27 -14.33
C ALA A 164 4.18 -8.08 -13.51
N ALA A 165 4.70 -6.88 -13.76
CA ALA A 165 4.32 -5.66 -13.10
C ALA A 165 3.91 -4.56 -14.08
N LEU A 166 2.75 -3.95 -13.85
CA LEU A 166 2.27 -2.74 -14.51
C LEU A 166 2.32 -1.57 -13.53
N GLY A 167 3.11 -0.55 -13.87
CA GLY A 167 3.17 0.69 -13.13
C GLY A 167 2.11 1.69 -13.59
N VAL A 168 1.37 2.29 -12.65
CA VAL A 168 0.40 3.35 -12.94
C VAL A 168 0.94 4.71 -12.51
N ARG A 169 0.92 5.69 -13.43
CA ARG A 169 1.53 7.01 -13.22
C ARG A 169 0.64 8.02 -12.50
N PHE A 170 -0.62 7.72 -12.28
CA PHE A 170 -1.55 8.60 -11.56
C PHE A 170 -1.50 8.46 -10.03
N GLY A 171 -0.58 7.65 -9.51
CA GLY A 171 -0.39 7.42 -8.08
C GLY A 171 0.66 8.32 -7.43
N TYR A 172 1.57 7.73 -6.65
CA TYR A 172 2.53 8.44 -5.81
C TYR A 172 4.00 8.22 -6.21
N ALA A 173 4.26 7.56 -7.33
CA ALA A 173 5.62 7.39 -7.83
C ALA A 173 6.25 8.74 -8.18
N GLU A 174 7.53 8.88 -7.83
CA GLU A 174 8.34 10.00 -8.33
C GLU A 174 8.64 9.80 -9.82
N PRO A 175 8.93 10.88 -10.57
CA PRO A 175 9.30 10.76 -11.96
C PRO A 175 10.45 9.76 -12.19
N GLY A 176 10.23 8.76 -13.06
CA GLY A 176 11.20 7.72 -13.36
C GLY A 176 11.29 6.57 -12.32
N GLU A 177 10.55 6.63 -11.23
CA GLU A 177 10.59 5.60 -10.17
C GLU A 177 10.18 4.23 -10.69
N LEU A 178 9.09 4.17 -11.45
CA LEU A 178 8.54 2.90 -11.96
C LEU A 178 9.41 2.30 -13.05
N GLU A 179 9.94 3.14 -13.93
CA GLU A 179 10.89 2.76 -14.98
C GLU A 179 12.19 2.20 -14.39
N THR A 180 12.76 2.92 -13.40
CA THR A 180 13.98 2.49 -12.71
C THR A 180 13.78 1.20 -11.93
N ALA A 181 12.59 0.98 -11.33
CA ALA A 181 12.25 -0.27 -10.69
C ALA A 181 12.05 -1.42 -11.70
N GLY A 182 11.94 -1.10 -12.99
CA GLY A 182 11.83 -2.03 -14.10
C GLY A 182 10.42 -2.60 -14.27
N ALA A 183 9.40 -1.73 -14.24
CA ALA A 183 8.04 -2.13 -14.59
C ALA A 183 8.01 -2.71 -16.01
N ASP A 184 7.28 -3.82 -16.20
CA ASP A 184 7.16 -4.46 -17.52
C ASP A 184 6.21 -3.65 -18.43
N TYR A 185 5.25 -2.96 -17.82
CA TYR A 185 4.27 -2.10 -18.48
C TYR A 185 4.07 -0.79 -17.69
N LEU A 186 3.68 0.31 -18.41
CA LEU A 186 3.38 1.62 -17.86
C LEU A 186 2.11 2.20 -18.48
#